data_354c84d5b94b3a117e1a230a9266ab25
#
_entry.id   354c84d5b94b3a117e1a230a9266ab25
#
_cell.length_a   1.000
_cell.length_b   1.000
_cell.length_c   1.000
_cell.angle_alpha   90.00
_cell.angle_beta   90.00
_cell.angle_gamma   90.00
#
_symmetry.space_group_name_H-M   'P 1'
#
loop_
_entity.id
_entity.type
_entity.pdbx_description
1 polymer ?
#
loop_
_entity_poly.entity_id
_entity_poly.type
_entity_poly.pdbx_seq_one_letter_code
_entity_poly.pdbx_strand_id
1 'polypeptide(L)'
;MGFQLSPGVQTKEIDLSTSIPAVATSLGATVGRFTWGPAFEPYLCTSEADLVAVFGQPTNDTYPAFLSSAAFLKYTNSLQVVRVVDSGAMNAAPSGNVTQITGAEDFDTQLDSGTLTEGFYARYPGTYGNGISVETHTGDATWDAWQYSGAFDVAPDASNNEMAIAVIVGEEIVERYLVGTQQGVKNADGGNIWAEDKVNKQSKLIWVVTDGLDLTPGPVSVTFSGGIAVSAGVAAHCDDGGSDEQAACEAAGNAWVVAVSAGTVGANEYMQGWNKFQNADEINVSLLIAGGLSNENSAQVAIVSKYMIETVAEYRKDCI
;
A
#
# COMPACT_ATOMS: atom_id res chain seq x y z
N MET A 1 15.09 6.01 61.53
CA MET A 1 13.70 6.20 62.04
C MET A 1 13.81 6.84 63.38
N GLY A 2 13.38 8.11 63.53
CA GLY A 2 13.29 8.79 64.82
C GLY A 2 12.14 8.20 65.63
N PHE A 3 12.43 7.74 66.85
CA PHE A 3 11.42 7.23 67.75
C PHE A 3 10.79 8.42 68.47
N GLN A 4 9.48 8.53 68.43
CA GLN A 4 8.75 9.62 69.06
C GLN A 4 8.60 9.30 70.56
N LEU A 5 9.16 10.17 71.39
CA LEU A 5 9.22 9.99 72.86
C LEU A 5 8.07 10.65 73.63
N SER A 6 7.14 11.34 72.97
CA SER A 6 5.96 11.92 73.58
C SER A 6 4.70 11.72 72.70
N PRO A 7 3.49 11.74 73.27
CA PRO A 7 2.29 11.61 72.46
C PRO A 7 2.18 12.78 71.50
N GLY A 8 2.22 12.49 70.23
CA GLY A 8 2.05 13.41 69.11
C GLY A 8 1.48 12.74 67.91
N VAL A 9 0.89 13.52 67.00
CA VAL A 9 0.36 13.00 65.73
C VAL A 9 1.49 12.99 64.71
N GLN A 10 1.81 11.79 64.17
CA GLN A 10 2.75 11.64 63.08
C GLN A 10 1.95 11.64 61.80
N THR A 11 1.99 12.72 61.04
CA THR A 11 1.41 12.79 59.71
C THR A 11 2.46 12.32 58.69
N LYS A 12 2.15 11.29 57.95
CA LYS A 12 2.89 10.87 56.75
C LYS A 12 2.13 11.32 55.53
N GLU A 13 2.63 12.30 54.83
CA GLU A 13 2.10 12.67 53.53
C GLU A 13 2.53 11.60 52.55
N ILE A 14 1.56 10.88 52.01
CA ILE A 14 1.76 9.95 50.90
C ILE A 14 1.32 10.72 49.66
N ASP A 15 2.29 11.16 48.86
CA ASP A 15 2.05 11.70 47.56
C ASP A 15 1.55 10.55 46.67
N LEU A 16 0.22 10.51 46.45
CA LEU A 16 -0.47 9.60 45.54
C LEU A 16 -0.60 10.21 44.16
N SER A 17 0.06 11.35 43.89
CA SER A 17 0.21 11.82 42.53
C SER A 17 1.08 10.80 41.79
N THR A 18 0.44 9.75 41.28
CA THR A 18 0.98 9.00 40.14
C THR A 18 1.30 10.05 39.09
N SER A 19 2.58 10.24 38.78
CA SER A 19 2.95 10.91 37.53
C SER A 19 2.26 10.09 36.43
N ILE A 20 1.14 10.59 35.94
CA ILE A 20 0.58 10.06 34.69
C ILE A 20 1.71 10.29 33.70
N PRO A 21 2.34 9.22 33.16
CA PRO A 21 3.33 9.41 32.12
C PRO A 21 2.63 10.26 31.06
N ALA A 22 3.23 11.38 30.70
CA ALA A 22 2.72 12.20 29.62
C ALA A 22 2.72 11.31 28.39
N VAL A 23 1.57 10.72 28.07
CA VAL A 23 1.37 9.95 26.85
C VAL A 23 1.69 10.92 25.73
N ALA A 24 2.69 10.63 24.94
CA ALA A 24 3.06 11.46 23.81
C ALA A 24 1.91 11.36 22.79
N THR A 25 0.89 12.23 22.92
CA THR A 25 -0.30 12.27 22.05
C THR A 25 0.03 12.67 20.61
N SER A 26 1.32 12.82 20.30
CA SER A 26 1.84 13.17 18.99
C SER A 26 2.12 11.97 18.07
N LEU A 27 1.98 10.75 18.55
CA LEU A 27 2.20 9.52 17.77
C LEU A 27 0.85 8.92 17.38
N GLY A 28 0.43 9.14 16.15
CA GLY A 28 -0.86 8.65 15.65
C GLY A 28 -0.75 7.41 14.78
N ALA A 29 -1.83 6.64 14.72
CA ALA A 29 -2.03 5.59 13.74
C ALA A 29 -3.40 5.72 13.08
N THR A 30 -3.47 5.50 11.79
CA THR A 30 -4.71 5.46 11.02
C THR A 30 -4.71 4.30 10.05
N VAL A 31 -5.88 3.74 9.84
CA VAL A 31 -6.14 2.73 8.82
C VAL A 31 -7.25 3.24 7.92
N GLY A 32 -7.05 3.17 6.62
CA GLY A 32 -8.05 3.68 5.71
C GLY A 32 -7.78 3.36 4.25
N ARG A 33 -8.73 3.76 3.41
CA ARG A 33 -8.61 3.68 1.96
C ARG A 33 -7.83 4.89 1.45
N PHE A 34 -6.86 4.63 0.60
CA PHE A 34 -6.08 5.66 -0.10
C PHE A 34 -5.99 5.31 -1.58
N THR A 35 -5.72 6.30 -2.41
CA THR A 35 -5.70 6.14 -3.87
C THR A 35 -4.53 5.28 -4.34
N TRP A 36 -3.38 5.38 -3.68
CA TRP A 36 -2.13 4.71 -4.03
C TRP A 36 -1.36 4.31 -2.78
N GLY A 37 -0.21 3.66 -2.93
CA GLY A 37 0.73 3.35 -1.85
C GLY A 37 0.67 1.92 -1.34
N PRO A 38 1.58 1.56 -0.43
CA PRO A 38 1.71 0.20 0.09
C PRO A 38 0.42 -0.25 0.78
N ALA A 39 0.01 -1.49 0.50
CA ALA A 39 -1.17 -2.09 1.08
C ALA A 39 -0.79 -2.97 2.27
N PHE A 40 -1.52 -2.84 3.37
CA PHE A 40 -1.30 -3.59 4.62
C PHE A 40 0.10 -3.45 5.24
N GLU A 41 0.84 -2.41 4.86
CA GLU A 41 2.15 -2.09 5.44
C GLU A 41 2.08 -0.74 6.16
N PRO A 42 2.55 -0.64 7.41
CA PRO A 42 2.64 0.62 8.12
C PRO A 42 3.67 1.54 7.49
N TYR A 43 3.28 2.76 7.16
CA TYR A 43 4.16 3.78 6.63
C TYR A 43 4.12 5.03 7.52
N LEU A 44 5.29 5.52 7.91
CA LEU A 44 5.42 6.73 8.71
C LEU A 44 5.33 7.97 7.83
N CYS A 45 4.24 8.71 7.94
CA CYS A 45 4.07 10.02 7.33
C CYS A 45 4.50 11.12 8.29
N THR A 46 5.32 12.05 7.79
CA THR A 46 5.85 13.17 8.56
C THR A 46 5.19 14.51 8.22
N SER A 47 4.51 14.59 7.09
CA SER A 47 3.82 15.78 6.60
C SER A 47 2.68 15.42 5.64
N GLU A 48 1.79 16.39 5.37
CA GLU A 48 0.76 16.24 4.34
C GLU A 48 1.37 16.04 2.95
N ALA A 49 2.50 16.69 2.65
CA ALA A 49 3.19 16.51 1.39
C ALA A 49 3.72 15.06 1.22
N ASP A 50 4.22 14.47 2.29
CA ASP A 50 4.65 13.08 2.32
C ASP A 50 3.44 12.12 2.14
N LEU A 51 2.33 12.41 2.82
CA LEU A 51 1.09 11.66 2.65
C LEU A 51 0.61 11.67 1.18
N VAL A 52 0.64 12.82 0.51
CA VAL A 52 0.29 12.95 -0.91
C VAL A 52 1.27 12.19 -1.79
N ALA A 53 2.58 12.31 -1.52
CA ALA A 53 3.61 11.68 -2.33
C ALA A 53 3.54 10.14 -2.30
N VAL A 54 3.14 9.57 -1.16
CA VAL A 54 3.08 8.11 -0.98
C VAL A 54 1.70 7.54 -1.30
N PHE A 55 0.63 8.20 -0.80
CA PHE A 55 -0.74 7.67 -0.87
C PHE A 55 -1.62 8.32 -1.93
N GLY A 56 -1.07 9.28 -2.67
CA GLY A 56 -1.76 9.98 -3.75
C GLY A 56 -2.75 11.04 -3.25
N GLN A 57 -3.35 11.75 -4.21
CA GLN A 57 -4.39 12.73 -3.95
C GLN A 57 -5.70 12.04 -3.52
N PRO A 58 -6.50 12.65 -2.64
CA PRO A 58 -7.78 12.09 -2.24
C PRO A 58 -8.80 12.11 -3.38
N THR A 59 -9.65 11.11 -3.40
CA THR A 59 -10.82 11.00 -4.29
C THR A 59 -12.10 11.08 -3.47
N ASN A 60 -13.27 11.04 -4.13
CA ASN A 60 -14.56 10.99 -3.44
C ASN A 60 -14.72 9.77 -2.53
N ASP A 61 -13.96 8.70 -2.77
CA ASP A 61 -14.03 7.46 -1.98
C ASP A 61 -12.97 7.40 -0.87
N THR A 62 -11.90 8.18 -0.99
CA THR A 62 -10.73 8.10 -0.09
C THR A 62 -10.55 9.35 0.79
N TYR A 63 -11.35 10.43 0.54
CA TYR A 63 -11.18 11.69 1.25
C TYR A 63 -11.31 11.61 2.78
N PRO A 64 -12.14 10.73 3.41
CA PRO A 64 -12.25 10.75 4.86
C PRO A 64 -10.98 10.31 5.56
N ALA A 65 -10.34 9.21 5.07
CA ALA A 65 -9.06 8.75 5.58
C ALA A 65 -7.96 9.79 5.35
N PHE A 66 -7.92 10.37 4.15
CA PHE A 66 -6.93 11.38 3.79
C PHE A 66 -7.07 12.65 4.63
N LEU A 67 -8.27 13.24 4.72
CA LEU A 67 -8.48 14.50 5.44
C LEU A 67 -8.26 14.35 6.95
N SER A 68 -8.67 13.24 7.55
CA SER A 68 -8.38 12.98 8.97
C SER A 68 -6.88 12.85 9.24
N SER A 69 -6.15 12.17 8.35
CA SER A 69 -4.69 12.04 8.41
C SER A 69 -3.99 13.40 8.23
N ALA A 70 -4.40 14.18 7.22
CA ALA A 70 -3.87 15.51 6.95
C ALA A 70 -4.16 16.49 8.11
N ALA A 71 -5.35 16.41 8.69
CA ALA A 71 -5.72 17.23 9.85
C ALA A 71 -4.85 16.91 11.08
N PHE A 72 -4.54 15.64 11.30
CA PHE A 72 -3.64 15.23 12.37
C PHE A 72 -2.19 15.68 12.12
N LEU A 73 -1.69 15.54 10.88
CA LEU A 73 -0.35 15.96 10.49
C LEU A 73 -0.10 17.48 10.59
N LYS A 74 -1.15 18.31 10.72
CA LYS A 74 -0.99 19.74 11.04
C LYS A 74 -0.46 20.01 12.45
N TYR A 75 -0.63 19.06 13.36
CA TYR A 75 -0.24 19.19 14.77
C TYR A 75 0.95 18.33 15.16
N THR A 76 1.33 17.37 14.31
CA THR A 76 2.40 16.41 14.55
C THR A 76 3.09 16.02 13.26
N ASN A 77 4.29 15.47 13.39
CA ASN A 77 5.08 14.91 12.29
C ASN A 77 5.26 13.39 12.40
N SER A 78 4.35 12.71 13.07
CA SER A 78 4.45 11.26 13.29
C SER A 78 3.08 10.62 13.23
N LEU A 79 2.70 10.19 12.02
CA LEU A 79 1.48 9.44 11.75
C LEU A 79 1.83 8.14 11.02
N GLN A 80 1.55 7.02 11.65
CA GLN A 80 1.59 5.72 11.00
C GLN A 80 0.31 5.50 10.19
N VAL A 81 0.46 5.26 8.90
CA VAL A 81 -0.66 5.06 7.98
C VAL A 81 -0.61 3.64 7.43
N VAL A 82 -1.71 2.92 7.51
CA VAL A 82 -1.90 1.63 6.81
C VAL A 82 -3.02 1.79 5.80
N ARG A 83 -2.66 1.59 4.53
CA ARG A 83 -3.64 1.51 3.46
C ARG A 83 -4.28 0.13 3.44
N VAL A 84 -5.60 0.09 3.37
CA VAL A 84 -6.35 -1.14 3.14
C VAL A 84 -6.91 -1.17 1.72
N VAL A 85 -6.90 -2.34 1.13
CA VAL A 85 -7.44 -2.61 -0.20
C VAL A 85 -8.37 -3.80 -0.13
N ASP A 86 -9.32 -3.86 -1.04
CA ASP A 86 -10.22 -5.00 -1.20
C ASP A 86 -9.45 -6.26 -1.64
N SER A 87 -9.91 -7.44 -1.25
CA SER A 87 -9.32 -8.71 -1.67
C SER A 87 -9.37 -8.95 -3.18
N GLY A 88 -10.24 -8.27 -3.89
CA GLY A 88 -10.33 -8.27 -5.35
C GLY A 88 -9.63 -7.08 -6.01
N ALA A 89 -8.90 -6.25 -5.28
CA ALA A 89 -8.10 -5.17 -5.86
C ALA A 89 -6.96 -5.76 -6.70
N MET A 90 -6.69 -5.17 -7.87
CA MET A 90 -5.69 -5.65 -8.82
C MET A 90 -4.70 -4.55 -9.20
N ASN A 91 -3.44 -4.94 -9.43
CA ASN A 91 -2.43 -4.09 -9.99
C ASN A 91 -2.62 -4.00 -11.50
N ALA A 92 -2.51 -2.81 -12.05
CA ALA A 92 -2.57 -2.62 -13.50
C ALA A 92 -1.36 -3.25 -14.20
N ALA A 93 -1.55 -3.77 -15.41
CA ALA A 93 -0.51 -4.36 -16.24
C ALA A 93 -0.74 -4.02 -17.73
N PRO A 94 0.28 -4.15 -18.60
CA PRO A 94 0.18 -3.76 -20.00
C PRO A 94 -0.93 -4.44 -20.78
N SER A 95 -1.12 -5.75 -20.63
CA SER A 95 -2.13 -6.51 -21.36
C SER A 95 -3.46 -6.64 -20.62
N GLY A 96 -3.59 -6.02 -19.44
CA GLY A 96 -4.73 -6.26 -18.56
C GLY A 96 -4.73 -7.64 -17.90
N ASN A 97 -3.64 -8.40 -18.01
CA ASN A 97 -3.40 -9.64 -17.28
C ASN A 97 -2.99 -9.32 -15.84
N VAL A 98 -3.98 -8.94 -15.07
CA VAL A 98 -3.82 -8.31 -13.76
C VAL A 98 -3.76 -9.35 -12.64
N THR A 99 -3.01 -9.03 -11.60
CA THR A 99 -2.95 -9.78 -10.35
C THR A 99 -2.93 -8.81 -9.18
N GLN A 100 -3.17 -9.29 -7.98
CA GLN A 100 -2.98 -8.49 -6.78
C GLN A 100 -1.55 -8.70 -6.26
N ILE A 101 -0.79 -7.61 -6.17
CA ILE A 101 0.54 -7.57 -5.55
C ILE A 101 0.47 -6.56 -4.40
N THR A 102 0.48 -7.04 -3.18
CA THR A 102 0.32 -6.20 -1.98
C THR A 102 1.63 -5.62 -1.48
N GLY A 103 2.76 -6.26 -1.73
CA GLY A 103 4.08 -5.85 -1.28
C GLY A 103 5.20 -6.64 -1.95
N ALA A 104 6.44 -6.43 -1.48
CA ALA A 104 7.63 -7.07 -2.07
C ALA A 104 7.65 -8.59 -1.88
N GLU A 105 7.27 -9.08 -0.71
CA GLU A 105 7.23 -10.52 -0.41
C GLU A 105 6.21 -11.26 -1.30
N ASP A 106 5.06 -10.61 -1.53
CA ASP A 106 4.03 -11.15 -2.42
C ASP A 106 4.48 -11.14 -3.88
N PHE A 107 5.17 -10.06 -4.31
CA PHE A 107 5.79 -9.99 -5.63
C PHE A 107 6.79 -11.14 -5.84
N ASP A 108 7.72 -11.34 -4.91
CA ASP A 108 8.73 -12.39 -5.00
C ASP A 108 8.08 -13.79 -5.05
N THR A 109 7.05 -14.03 -4.24
CA THR A 109 6.30 -15.30 -4.23
C THR A 109 5.60 -15.55 -5.57
N GLN A 110 4.99 -14.53 -6.18
CA GLN A 110 4.31 -14.65 -7.45
C GLN A 110 5.29 -14.77 -8.62
N LEU A 111 6.46 -14.13 -8.52
CA LEU A 111 7.55 -14.27 -9.48
C LEU A 111 8.10 -15.71 -9.47
N ASP A 112 8.41 -16.24 -8.30
CA ASP A 112 8.92 -17.62 -8.12
C ASP A 112 7.91 -18.68 -8.59
N SER A 113 6.62 -18.42 -8.45
CA SER A 113 5.56 -19.31 -8.94
C SER A 113 5.30 -19.23 -10.44
N GLY A 114 5.91 -18.26 -11.14
CA GLY A 114 5.68 -18.00 -12.56
C GLY A 114 4.30 -17.42 -12.88
N THR A 115 3.63 -16.81 -11.90
CA THR A 115 2.33 -16.15 -12.08
C THR A 115 2.48 -14.84 -12.84
N LEU A 116 3.60 -14.14 -12.65
CA LEU A 116 3.89 -12.87 -13.30
C LEU A 116 4.48 -13.13 -14.69
N THR A 117 3.72 -12.82 -15.73
CA THR A 117 4.09 -13.08 -17.15
C THR A 117 4.32 -11.81 -17.97
N GLU A 118 3.89 -10.65 -17.45
CA GLU A 118 4.11 -9.35 -18.09
C GLU A 118 5.45 -8.77 -17.66
N GLY A 119 6.09 -7.98 -18.52
CA GLY A 119 7.36 -7.31 -18.22
C GLY A 119 7.24 -6.21 -17.15
N PHE A 120 6.03 -5.69 -16.97
CA PHE A 120 5.76 -4.61 -16.04
C PHE A 120 4.44 -4.80 -15.32
N TYR A 121 4.40 -4.39 -14.05
CA TYR A 121 3.18 -4.28 -13.25
C TYR A 121 3.18 -2.96 -12.49
N ALA A 122 2.03 -2.36 -12.28
CA ALA A 122 1.91 -1.23 -11.36
C ALA A 122 2.34 -1.67 -9.95
N ARG A 123 3.02 -0.78 -9.23
CA ARG A 123 3.61 -1.10 -7.91
C ARG A 123 2.58 -1.55 -6.89
N TYR A 124 1.41 -0.92 -6.91
CA TYR A 124 0.35 -1.15 -5.92
C TYR A 124 -1.00 -1.36 -6.61
N PRO A 125 -1.91 -2.13 -5.99
CA PRO A 125 -3.24 -2.35 -6.54
C PRO A 125 -4.06 -1.06 -6.54
N GLY A 126 -4.86 -0.87 -7.57
CA GLY A 126 -5.76 0.26 -7.68
C GLY A 126 -5.82 0.90 -9.05
N THR A 127 -6.81 1.76 -9.25
CA THR A 127 -7.08 2.43 -10.53
C THR A 127 -6.01 3.45 -10.93
N TYR A 128 -5.21 3.94 -9.99
CA TYR A 128 -4.12 4.86 -10.29
C TYR A 128 -3.11 4.25 -11.26
N GLY A 129 -2.84 2.95 -11.14
CA GLY A 129 -1.96 2.22 -12.03
C GLY A 129 -2.36 2.28 -13.50
N ASN A 130 -3.65 2.47 -13.83
CA ASN A 130 -4.13 2.60 -15.21
C ASN A 130 -3.67 3.89 -15.91
N GLY A 131 -3.18 4.87 -15.14
CA GLY A 131 -2.61 6.11 -15.67
C GLY A 131 -1.10 6.03 -15.92
N ILE A 132 -0.47 4.90 -15.64
CA ILE A 132 0.96 4.68 -15.86
C ILE A 132 1.18 4.14 -17.27
N SER A 133 2.16 4.66 -17.95
CA SER A 133 2.73 4.08 -19.15
C SER A 133 4.24 3.96 -19.02
N VAL A 134 4.80 2.98 -19.71
CA VAL A 134 6.22 2.74 -19.74
C VAL A 134 6.69 2.74 -21.17
N GLU A 135 7.72 3.52 -21.48
CA GLU A 135 8.44 3.40 -22.75
C GLU A 135 9.84 2.87 -22.49
N THR A 136 10.25 1.93 -23.31
CA THR A 136 11.57 1.32 -23.27
C THR A 136 12.31 1.52 -24.57
N HIS A 137 13.64 1.51 -24.52
CA HIS A 137 14.49 1.58 -25.70
C HIS A 137 15.79 0.79 -25.49
N THR A 138 16.18 -0.02 -26.46
CA THR A 138 17.36 -0.89 -26.39
C THR A 138 18.64 -0.25 -26.93
N GLY A 139 18.64 1.05 -27.29
CA GLY A 139 19.85 1.76 -27.70
C GLY A 139 20.30 1.51 -29.14
N ASP A 140 19.37 1.21 -30.03
CA ASP A 140 19.64 1.06 -31.46
C ASP A 140 19.81 2.41 -32.21
N ALA A 141 19.88 2.38 -33.54
CA ALA A 141 20.05 3.56 -34.38
C ALA A 141 18.88 4.57 -34.29
N THR A 142 17.76 4.21 -33.67
CA THR A 142 16.60 5.08 -33.50
C THR A 142 16.61 5.86 -32.16
N TRP A 143 17.66 5.65 -31.32
CA TRP A 143 17.79 6.31 -30.02
C TRP A 143 17.67 7.82 -30.07
N ASP A 144 18.39 8.49 -30.97
CA ASP A 144 18.40 9.94 -31.06
C ASP A 144 17.05 10.53 -31.51
N ALA A 145 16.21 9.73 -32.17
CA ALA A 145 14.86 10.08 -32.58
C ALA A 145 13.80 9.80 -31.52
N TRP A 146 14.14 9.04 -30.48
CA TRP A 146 13.22 8.74 -29.38
C TRP A 146 12.97 9.98 -28.54
N GLN A 147 11.70 10.32 -28.33
CA GLN A 147 11.31 11.57 -27.66
C GLN A 147 11.88 11.74 -26.24
N TYR A 148 12.20 10.63 -25.57
CA TYR A 148 12.72 10.63 -24.20
C TYR A 148 14.24 10.42 -24.11
N SER A 149 14.94 10.32 -25.23
CA SER A 149 16.41 10.13 -25.25
C SER A 149 17.15 11.20 -24.45
N GLY A 150 16.71 12.46 -24.54
CA GLY A 150 17.29 13.58 -23.80
C GLY A 150 17.09 13.54 -22.27
N ALA A 151 16.28 12.63 -21.76
CA ALA A 151 16.14 12.42 -20.32
C ALA A 151 17.24 11.53 -19.73
N PHE A 152 18.02 10.85 -20.56
CA PHE A 152 19.09 9.95 -20.16
C PHE A 152 20.46 10.55 -20.50
N ASP A 153 21.41 10.40 -19.57
CA ASP A 153 22.78 10.92 -19.76
C ASP A 153 23.57 10.13 -20.81
N VAL A 154 23.23 8.84 -20.99
CA VAL A 154 23.92 7.90 -21.90
C VAL A 154 22.87 6.99 -22.54
N ALA A 155 23.05 6.69 -23.83
CA ALA A 155 22.28 5.66 -24.51
C ALA A 155 22.59 4.27 -23.95
N PRO A 156 21.60 3.37 -23.89
CA PRO A 156 21.85 1.98 -23.50
C PRO A 156 22.75 1.27 -24.52
N ASP A 157 23.64 0.44 -24.04
CA ASP A 157 24.50 -0.40 -24.89
C ASP A 157 23.78 -1.71 -25.22
N ALA A 158 23.23 -1.78 -26.44
CA ALA A 158 22.56 -2.99 -26.91
C ALA A 158 23.48 -4.24 -26.90
N SER A 159 24.81 -4.04 -27.05
CA SER A 159 25.77 -5.15 -27.00
C SER A 159 25.98 -5.69 -25.58
N ASN A 160 25.69 -4.88 -24.58
CA ASN A 160 25.74 -5.23 -23.15
C ASN A 160 24.35 -5.62 -22.60
N ASN A 161 23.36 -5.83 -23.46
CA ASN A 161 21.96 -6.11 -23.04
C ASN A 161 21.39 -5.02 -22.12
N GLU A 162 21.67 -3.77 -22.41
CA GLU A 162 21.12 -2.64 -21.69
C GLU A 162 19.82 -2.14 -22.32
N MET A 163 18.98 -1.57 -21.48
CA MET A 163 17.70 -0.97 -21.85
C MET A 163 17.46 0.29 -21.02
N ALA A 164 16.96 1.33 -21.68
CA ALA A 164 16.40 2.50 -21.02
C ALA A 164 14.90 2.27 -20.75
N ILE A 165 14.44 2.61 -19.54
CA ILE A 165 13.05 2.54 -19.12
C ILE A 165 12.64 3.94 -18.67
N ALA A 166 11.62 4.50 -19.31
CA ALA A 166 10.96 5.74 -18.92
C ALA A 166 9.57 5.42 -18.38
N VAL A 167 9.30 5.75 -17.13
CA VAL A 167 7.98 5.61 -16.50
C VAL A 167 7.27 6.95 -16.57
N ILE A 168 6.09 6.95 -17.16
CA ILE A 168 5.35 8.16 -17.55
C ILE A 168 4.00 8.14 -16.85
N VAL A 169 3.62 9.26 -16.25
CA VAL A 169 2.28 9.49 -15.68
C VAL A 169 1.71 10.76 -16.33
N GLY A 170 0.60 10.60 -17.04
CA GLY A 170 0.11 11.66 -17.91
C GLY A 170 1.04 11.85 -19.11
N GLU A 171 1.70 13.00 -19.18
CA GLU A 171 2.65 13.34 -20.25
C GLU A 171 4.08 13.53 -19.73
N GLU A 172 4.33 13.32 -18.44
CA GLU A 172 5.61 13.58 -17.79
C GLU A 172 6.34 12.30 -17.41
N ILE A 173 7.68 12.29 -17.62
CA ILE A 173 8.54 11.23 -17.08
C ILE A 173 8.68 11.45 -15.58
N VAL A 174 8.20 10.48 -14.80
CA VAL A 174 8.30 10.50 -13.34
C VAL A 174 9.50 9.72 -12.85
N GLU A 175 9.81 8.60 -13.49
CA GLU A 175 10.98 7.78 -13.17
C GLU A 175 11.71 7.37 -14.45
N ARG A 176 13.02 7.20 -14.36
CA ARG A 176 13.85 6.74 -15.46
C ARG A 176 14.94 5.81 -14.98
N TYR A 177 15.21 4.76 -15.74
CA TYR A 177 16.20 3.75 -15.40
C TYR A 177 16.98 3.32 -16.63
N LEU A 178 18.29 3.23 -16.49
CA LEU A 178 19.16 2.48 -17.42
C LEU A 178 19.49 1.16 -16.74
N VAL A 179 19.09 0.05 -17.33
CA VAL A 179 19.10 -1.27 -16.71
C VAL A 179 19.68 -2.32 -17.65
N GLY A 180 20.15 -3.43 -17.08
CA GLY A 180 20.45 -4.64 -17.82
C GLY A 180 19.25 -5.57 -17.86
N THR A 181 19.00 -6.17 -19.01
CA THR A 181 17.87 -7.10 -19.22
C THR A 181 18.20 -8.53 -18.82
N GLN A 182 19.44 -8.79 -18.41
CA GLN A 182 19.90 -10.10 -17.96
C GLN A 182 20.60 -10.00 -16.61
N GLN A 183 20.47 -11.06 -15.83
CA GLN A 183 21.15 -11.16 -14.54
C GLN A 183 22.68 -11.11 -14.72
N GLY A 184 23.35 -10.31 -13.89
CA GLY A 184 24.81 -10.18 -13.92
C GLY A 184 25.35 -9.12 -14.87
N VAL A 185 24.50 -8.41 -15.62
CA VAL A 185 24.88 -7.24 -16.41
C VAL A 185 25.35 -6.12 -15.49
N LYS A 186 26.47 -5.50 -15.86
CA LYS A 186 27.10 -4.43 -15.09
C LYS A 186 27.28 -3.19 -15.95
N ASN A 187 27.18 -2.02 -15.34
CA ASN A 187 27.57 -0.76 -15.99
C ASN A 187 29.09 -0.65 -16.16
N ALA A 188 29.55 0.40 -16.82
CA ALA A 188 30.96 0.69 -17.04
C ALA A 188 31.79 0.77 -15.74
N ASP A 189 31.18 1.12 -14.62
CA ASP A 189 31.80 1.23 -13.30
C ASP A 189 31.80 -0.11 -12.52
N GLY A 190 31.25 -1.17 -13.11
CA GLY A 190 31.15 -2.51 -12.52
C GLY A 190 29.98 -2.70 -11.55
N GLY A 191 29.07 -1.71 -11.45
CA GLY A 191 27.86 -1.80 -10.65
C GLY A 191 26.82 -2.73 -11.28
N ASN A 192 26.08 -3.48 -10.47
CA ASN A 192 24.96 -4.28 -10.94
C ASN A 192 23.81 -3.36 -11.42
N ILE A 193 23.36 -3.58 -12.64
CA ILE A 193 22.25 -2.82 -13.25
C ILE A 193 21.10 -3.73 -13.68
N TRP A 194 21.06 -4.98 -13.23
CA TRP A 194 19.95 -5.88 -13.55
C TRP A 194 18.60 -5.25 -13.20
N ALA A 195 17.65 -5.31 -14.13
CA ALA A 195 16.40 -4.57 -14.07
C ALA A 195 15.58 -4.88 -12.80
N GLU A 196 15.41 -6.15 -12.45
CA GLU A 196 14.68 -6.56 -11.25
C GLU A 196 15.34 -6.04 -9.97
N ASP A 197 16.66 -6.12 -9.87
CA ASP A 197 17.38 -5.61 -8.71
C ASP A 197 17.31 -4.08 -8.60
N LYS A 198 17.42 -3.39 -9.72
CA LYS A 198 17.50 -1.93 -9.73
C LYS A 198 16.13 -1.28 -9.63
N VAL A 199 15.21 -1.66 -10.51
CA VAL A 199 13.89 -1.03 -10.58
C VAL A 199 13.04 -1.44 -9.39
N ASN A 200 12.97 -2.73 -9.05
CA ASN A 200 12.10 -3.20 -7.96
C ASN A 200 12.49 -2.67 -6.58
N LYS A 201 13.76 -2.27 -6.40
CA LYS A 201 14.22 -1.61 -5.16
C LYS A 201 14.04 -0.10 -5.14
N GLN A 202 14.00 0.57 -6.29
CA GLN A 202 14.02 2.03 -6.39
C GLN A 202 12.68 2.63 -6.84
N SER A 203 11.95 1.93 -7.72
CA SER A 203 10.70 2.43 -8.26
C SER A 203 9.59 2.51 -7.20
N LYS A 204 8.83 3.59 -7.24
CA LYS A 204 7.62 3.79 -6.45
C LYS A 204 6.34 3.50 -7.26
N LEU A 205 6.49 3.29 -8.58
CA LEU A 205 5.37 3.19 -9.49
C LEU A 205 5.21 1.81 -10.14
N ILE A 206 6.32 1.10 -10.38
CA ILE A 206 6.29 -0.16 -11.15
C ILE A 206 7.10 -1.28 -10.50
N TRP A 207 6.71 -2.49 -10.82
CA TRP A 207 7.50 -3.71 -10.74
C TRP A 207 7.97 -4.11 -12.13
N VAL A 208 9.17 -4.71 -12.22
CA VAL A 208 9.74 -5.24 -13.46
C VAL A 208 9.97 -6.74 -13.31
N VAL A 209 9.59 -7.48 -14.35
CA VAL A 209 9.85 -8.92 -14.51
C VAL A 209 10.64 -9.08 -15.81
N THR A 210 11.89 -9.48 -15.73
CA THR A 210 12.79 -9.50 -16.90
C THR A 210 12.38 -10.50 -17.97
N ASP A 211 11.78 -11.62 -17.58
CA ASP A 211 11.33 -12.66 -18.53
C ASP A 211 10.15 -12.20 -19.40
N GLY A 212 9.39 -11.20 -18.96
CA GLY A 212 8.27 -10.63 -19.71
C GLY A 212 8.61 -9.36 -20.49
N LEU A 213 9.86 -8.90 -20.50
CA LEU A 213 10.26 -7.69 -21.22
C LEU A 213 10.25 -7.88 -22.74
N ASP A 214 9.68 -6.91 -23.44
CA ASP A 214 9.80 -6.81 -24.89
C ASP A 214 11.17 -6.22 -25.25
N LEU A 215 12.04 -7.03 -25.81
CA LEU A 215 13.39 -6.66 -26.23
C LEU A 215 13.48 -6.30 -27.72
N THR A 216 12.35 -6.01 -28.37
CA THR A 216 12.33 -5.54 -29.76
C THR A 216 13.20 -4.30 -29.90
N PRO A 217 14.10 -4.24 -30.91
CA PRO A 217 14.89 -3.04 -31.17
C PRO A 217 14.02 -1.82 -31.47
N GLY A 218 14.38 -0.67 -30.88
CA GLY A 218 13.64 0.59 -31.00
C GLY A 218 12.80 0.91 -29.76
N PRO A 219 11.97 1.96 -29.86
CA PRO A 219 11.07 2.33 -28.77
C PRO A 219 9.90 1.37 -28.70
N VAL A 220 9.64 0.83 -27.51
CA VAL A 220 8.45 0.03 -27.18
C VAL A 220 7.64 0.82 -26.15
N SER A 221 6.36 1.04 -26.44
CA SER A 221 5.45 1.75 -25.54
C SER A 221 4.37 0.79 -25.03
N VAL A 222 4.19 0.74 -23.73
CA VAL A 222 3.16 -0.04 -23.06
C VAL A 222 2.34 0.85 -22.11
N THR A 223 1.03 0.73 -22.17
CA THR A 223 0.11 1.45 -21.28
C THR A 223 -0.57 0.43 -20.37
N PHE A 224 -0.62 0.75 -19.09
CA PHE A 224 -1.20 -0.14 -18.09
C PHE A 224 -2.73 -0.04 -18.08
N SER A 225 -3.38 -1.16 -17.80
CA SER A 225 -4.83 -1.27 -17.71
C SER A 225 -5.24 -2.36 -16.71
N GLY A 226 -6.54 -2.43 -16.41
CA GLY A 226 -7.09 -3.48 -15.57
C GLY A 226 -6.85 -3.32 -14.07
N GLY A 227 -6.16 -2.26 -13.63
CA GLY A 227 -6.02 -1.94 -12.21
C GLY A 227 -7.35 -1.57 -11.59
N ILE A 228 -7.72 -2.22 -10.49
CA ILE A 228 -8.96 -1.98 -9.74
C ILE A 228 -8.68 -1.83 -8.25
N ALA A 229 -9.34 -0.87 -7.63
CA ALA A 229 -9.17 -0.58 -6.20
C ALA A 229 -10.08 -1.43 -5.31
N VAL A 230 -11.22 -1.83 -5.85
CA VAL A 230 -12.25 -2.63 -5.18
C VAL A 230 -12.90 -3.54 -6.21
N SER A 231 -13.22 -4.74 -5.83
CA SER A 231 -13.95 -5.67 -6.69
C SER A 231 -15.27 -5.05 -7.17
N ALA A 232 -15.67 -5.38 -8.38
CA ALA A 232 -17.05 -5.15 -8.80
C ALA A 232 -17.95 -5.84 -7.77
N GLY A 233 -18.98 -5.14 -7.28
CA GLY A 233 -19.89 -5.73 -6.30
C GLY A 233 -20.39 -7.08 -6.78
N VAL A 234 -20.35 -8.05 -5.91
CA VAL A 234 -20.96 -9.36 -6.18
C VAL A 234 -22.37 -9.30 -5.66
N ALA A 235 -23.36 -9.51 -6.53
CA ALA A 235 -24.73 -9.71 -6.07
C ALA A 235 -24.79 -10.94 -5.17
N ALA A 236 -25.62 -10.91 -4.13
CA ALA A 236 -25.83 -12.08 -3.31
C ALA A 236 -26.31 -13.24 -4.20
N HIS A 237 -25.70 -14.39 -4.08
CA HIS A 237 -26.01 -15.57 -4.89
C HIS A 237 -25.66 -16.84 -4.11
N CYS A 238 -26.18 -17.97 -4.57
CA CYS A 238 -25.74 -19.27 -4.12
C CYS A 238 -24.45 -19.66 -4.84
N ASP A 239 -23.51 -20.31 -4.16
CA ASP A 239 -22.21 -20.72 -4.73
C ASP A 239 -22.34 -21.79 -5.82
N ASP A 240 -23.50 -22.46 -5.92
CA ASP A 240 -23.83 -23.37 -7.02
C ASP A 240 -24.44 -22.68 -8.25
N GLY A 241 -24.69 -21.37 -8.19
CA GLY A 241 -25.32 -20.57 -9.26
C GLY A 241 -26.79 -20.90 -9.51
N GLY A 242 -27.44 -21.69 -8.64
CA GLY A 242 -28.78 -22.23 -8.86
C GLY A 242 -29.93 -21.51 -8.17
N SER A 243 -29.68 -20.67 -7.18
CA SER A 243 -30.73 -20.02 -6.39
C SER A 243 -30.39 -18.57 -6.05
N ASP A 244 -31.35 -17.67 -6.26
CA ASP A 244 -31.26 -16.26 -5.85
C ASP A 244 -31.81 -16.01 -4.43
N GLU A 245 -32.27 -17.05 -3.73
CA GLU A 245 -32.80 -16.96 -2.38
C GLU A 245 -31.91 -17.71 -1.37
N GLN A 246 -31.48 -17.01 -0.33
CA GLN A 246 -30.61 -17.55 0.72
C GLN A 246 -31.15 -18.82 1.37
N ALA A 247 -32.43 -18.81 1.74
CA ALA A 247 -33.05 -19.96 2.41
C ALA A 247 -33.08 -21.22 1.54
N ALA A 248 -33.25 -21.07 0.22
CA ALA A 248 -33.20 -22.18 -0.73
C ALA A 248 -31.78 -22.70 -0.93
N CYS A 249 -30.78 -21.83 -0.96
CA CYS A 249 -29.38 -22.18 -1.05
C CYS A 249 -28.90 -22.98 0.15
N GLU A 250 -29.16 -22.48 1.34
CA GLU A 250 -28.79 -23.16 2.60
C GLU A 250 -29.52 -24.48 2.79
N ALA A 251 -30.79 -24.57 2.37
CA ALA A 251 -31.57 -25.80 2.41
C ALA A 251 -31.02 -26.88 1.45
N ALA A 252 -30.37 -26.45 0.35
CA ALA A 252 -29.65 -27.34 -0.57
C ALA A 252 -28.25 -27.75 -0.06
N GLY A 253 -27.80 -27.19 1.06
CA GLY A 253 -26.49 -27.46 1.65
C GLY A 253 -25.34 -26.67 1.02
N ASN A 254 -25.66 -25.63 0.24
CA ASN A 254 -24.69 -24.77 -0.43
C ASN A 254 -24.41 -23.52 0.41
N ALA A 255 -23.27 -22.86 0.14
CA ALA A 255 -22.92 -21.62 0.83
C ALA A 255 -23.60 -20.42 0.18
N TRP A 256 -24.21 -19.56 1.00
CA TRP A 256 -24.74 -18.29 0.52
C TRP A 256 -23.65 -17.23 0.48
N VAL A 257 -23.35 -16.73 -0.71
CA VAL A 257 -22.45 -15.60 -0.91
C VAL A 257 -23.22 -14.31 -0.67
N VAL A 258 -22.89 -13.62 0.40
CA VAL A 258 -23.54 -12.33 0.74
C VAL A 258 -23.14 -11.28 -0.30
N ALA A 259 -24.11 -10.44 -0.71
CA ALA A 259 -23.81 -9.32 -1.58
C ALA A 259 -22.69 -8.45 -1.01
N VAL A 260 -21.63 -8.29 -1.77
CA VAL A 260 -20.60 -7.29 -1.50
C VAL A 260 -20.95 -6.06 -2.34
N SER A 261 -21.19 -4.93 -1.68
CA SER A 261 -21.43 -3.68 -2.41
C SER A 261 -20.21 -3.31 -3.23
N ALA A 262 -20.43 -2.99 -4.50
CA ALA A 262 -19.35 -2.48 -5.35
C ALA A 262 -18.68 -1.27 -4.66
N GLY A 263 -17.37 -1.30 -4.56
CA GLY A 263 -16.60 -0.17 -4.06
C GLY A 263 -16.39 -0.08 -2.55
N THR A 264 -16.67 -1.13 -1.79
CA THR A 264 -16.42 -1.14 -0.33
C THR A 264 -15.32 -2.13 0.04
N VAL A 265 -14.37 -1.67 0.86
CA VAL A 265 -13.41 -2.54 1.55
C VAL A 265 -14.14 -3.18 2.74
N GLY A 266 -13.98 -4.49 2.93
CA GLY A 266 -14.66 -5.22 3.99
C GLY A 266 -14.14 -4.90 5.40
N ALA A 267 -14.90 -5.28 6.42
CA ALA A 267 -14.47 -5.15 7.81
C ALA A 267 -13.20 -5.97 8.10
N ASN A 268 -13.02 -7.10 7.42
CA ASN A 268 -11.85 -7.97 7.59
C ASN A 268 -10.55 -7.27 7.17
N GLU A 269 -10.55 -6.56 6.05
CA GLU A 269 -9.39 -5.82 5.54
C GLU A 269 -9.02 -4.69 6.51
N TYR A 270 -10.02 -3.98 7.06
CA TYR A 270 -9.78 -2.98 8.10
C TYR A 270 -9.19 -3.59 9.37
N MET A 271 -9.71 -4.74 9.82
CA MET A 271 -9.16 -5.46 10.98
C MET A 271 -7.74 -5.94 10.73
N GLN A 272 -7.41 -6.43 9.53
CA GLN A 272 -6.04 -6.76 9.14
C GLN A 272 -5.11 -5.54 9.18
N GLY A 273 -5.60 -4.39 8.72
CA GLY A 273 -4.86 -3.13 8.80
C GLY A 273 -4.59 -2.72 10.26
N TRP A 274 -5.60 -2.76 11.12
CA TRP A 274 -5.46 -2.44 12.54
C TRP A 274 -4.60 -3.42 13.31
N ASN A 275 -4.59 -4.70 12.90
CA ASN A 275 -3.74 -5.72 13.51
C ASN A 275 -2.24 -5.40 13.39
N LYS A 276 -1.83 -4.65 12.36
CA LYS A 276 -0.45 -4.17 12.20
C LYS A 276 0.01 -3.26 13.35
N PHE A 277 -0.93 -2.69 14.08
CA PHE A 277 -0.66 -1.84 15.25
C PHE A 277 -0.81 -2.55 16.59
N GLN A 278 -1.13 -3.83 16.60
CA GLN A 278 -1.36 -4.57 17.85
C GLN A 278 -0.08 -4.72 18.68
N ASN A 279 1.07 -4.90 18.03
CA ASN A 279 2.33 -5.10 18.71
C ASN A 279 2.99 -3.74 19.05
N ALA A 280 3.02 -3.39 20.34
CA ALA A 280 3.61 -2.16 20.83
C ALA A 280 5.15 -2.13 20.72
N ASP A 281 5.79 -3.29 20.68
CA ASP A 281 7.26 -3.39 20.57
C ASP A 281 7.74 -3.10 19.13
N GLU A 282 6.88 -3.30 18.13
CA GLU A 282 7.22 -3.05 16.73
C GLU A 282 6.92 -1.61 16.31
N ILE A 283 5.76 -1.08 16.68
CA ILE A 283 5.31 0.25 16.27
C ILE A 283 4.81 1.03 17.46
N ASN A 284 5.47 2.15 17.74
CA ASN A 284 5.07 3.05 18.81
C ASN A 284 3.97 4.00 18.33
N VAL A 285 2.77 3.89 18.88
CA VAL A 285 1.63 4.80 18.65
C VAL A 285 0.88 5.02 19.96
N SER A 286 0.35 6.23 20.14
CA SER A 286 -0.38 6.63 21.34
C SER A 286 -1.84 6.97 21.05
N LEU A 287 -2.18 7.23 19.80
CA LEU A 287 -3.53 7.60 19.38
C LEU A 287 -3.96 6.81 18.15
N LEU A 288 -5.12 6.16 18.22
CA LEU A 288 -5.75 5.44 17.11
C LEU A 288 -6.84 6.31 16.47
N ILE A 289 -6.70 6.63 15.18
CA ILE A 289 -7.56 7.56 14.47
C ILE A 289 -8.50 6.79 13.53
N ALA A 290 -9.78 6.76 13.86
CA ALA A 290 -10.82 6.02 13.12
C ALA A 290 -11.38 6.75 11.89
N GLY A 291 -10.79 7.87 11.46
CA GLY A 291 -11.30 8.71 10.38
C GLY A 291 -11.53 7.99 9.05
N GLY A 292 -10.77 6.93 8.78
CA GLY A 292 -10.91 6.11 7.57
C GLY A 292 -12.21 5.34 7.44
N LEU A 293 -12.99 5.22 8.50
CA LEU A 293 -14.26 4.46 8.53
C LEU A 293 -15.49 5.29 8.13
N SER A 294 -15.36 6.58 7.90
CA SER A 294 -16.50 7.50 7.75
C SER A 294 -17.39 7.21 6.53
N ASN A 295 -16.87 6.55 5.51
CA ASN A 295 -17.64 6.18 4.29
C ASN A 295 -18.15 4.73 4.32
N GLU A 296 -17.88 4.00 5.39
CA GLU A 296 -18.32 2.62 5.51
C GLU A 296 -19.75 2.52 6.08
N ASN A 297 -20.41 1.40 5.87
CA ASN A 297 -21.73 1.21 6.45
C ASN A 297 -21.66 1.06 7.98
N SER A 298 -22.77 1.39 8.66
CA SER A 298 -22.81 1.43 10.13
C SER A 298 -22.47 0.11 10.81
N ALA A 299 -22.76 -1.01 10.18
CA ALA A 299 -22.42 -2.34 10.71
C ALA A 299 -20.90 -2.60 10.65
N GLN A 300 -20.24 -2.25 9.53
CA GLN A 300 -18.79 -2.33 9.42
C GLN A 300 -18.08 -1.40 10.41
N VAL A 301 -18.55 -0.15 10.52
CA VAL A 301 -18.02 0.81 11.48
C VAL A 301 -18.08 0.25 12.91
N ALA A 302 -19.21 -0.35 13.30
CA ALA A 302 -19.37 -0.93 14.62
C ALA A 302 -18.41 -2.11 14.88
N ILE A 303 -18.26 -3.01 13.89
CA ILE A 303 -17.36 -4.17 13.99
C ILE A 303 -15.90 -3.71 14.11
N VAL A 304 -15.46 -2.83 13.23
CA VAL A 304 -14.08 -2.37 13.20
C VAL A 304 -13.74 -1.53 14.42
N SER A 305 -14.65 -0.62 14.85
CA SER A 305 -14.43 0.18 16.05
C SER A 305 -14.34 -0.67 17.31
N LYS A 306 -15.18 -1.71 17.41
CA LYS A 306 -15.10 -2.69 18.49
C LYS A 306 -13.75 -3.41 18.47
N TYR A 307 -13.28 -3.85 17.31
CA TYR A 307 -11.97 -4.50 17.16
C TYR A 307 -10.81 -3.57 17.58
N MET A 308 -10.85 -2.30 17.16
CA MET A 308 -9.84 -1.31 17.57
C MET A 308 -9.74 -1.18 19.08
N ILE A 309 -10.90 -1.10 19.77
CA ILE A 309 -10.95 -0.91 21.23
C ILE A 309 -10.54 -2.20 21.95
N GLU A 310 -11.24 -3.31 21.68
CA GLU A 310 -11.10 -4.54 22.45
C GLU A 310 -9.86 -5.35 22.09
N THR A 311 -9.36 -5.25 20.86
CA THR A 311 -8.23 -6.07 20.40
C THR A 311 -6.94 -5.27 20.30
N VAL A 312 -6.98 -4.06 19.73
CA VAL A 312 -5.76 -3.27 19.51
C VAL A 312 -5.43 -2.44 20.74
N ALA A 313 -6.33 -1.55 21.17
CA ALA A 313 -6.06 -0.61 22.26
C ALA A 313 -5.94 -1.34 23.61
N GLU A 314 -6.83 -2.30 23.91
CA GLU A 314 -6.78 -3.03 25.18
C GLU A 314 -5.54 -3.92 25.29
N TYR A 315 -5.11 -4.54 24.19
CA TYR A 315 -3.88 -5.35 24.16
C TYR A 315 -2.62 -4.49 24.36
N ARG A 316 -2.54 -3.35 23.70
CA ARG A 316 -1.40 -2.43 23.78
C ARG A 316 -1.28 -1.74 25.14
N LYS A 317 -2.38 -1.25 25.71
CA LYS A 317 -2.45 -0.46 26.97
C LYS A 317 -1.69 0.87 26.99
N ASP A 318 -1.03 1.25 25.90
CA ASP A 318 -0.22 2.46 25.74
C ASP A 318 -0.85 3.48 24.79
N CYS A 319 -2.01 3.18 24.22
CA CYS A 319 -2.74 4.04 23.30
C CYS A 319 -4.20 4.30 23.71
N ILE A 320 -4.77 5.37 23.13
CA ILE A 320 -6.15 5.83 23.31
C ILE A 320 -6.86 5.83 21.94
#